data_fd0de786f9d9172c9c57c6568d1f9e68
#
_entry.id   fd0de786f9d9172c9c57c6568d1f9e68
#
_cell.length_a   1.000
_cell.length_b   1.000
_cell.length_c   1.000
_cell.angle_alpha   90.00
_cell.angle_beta   90.00
_cell.angle_gamma   90.00
#
_symmetry.space_group_name_H-M   'P 1'
#
loop_
_entity.id
_entity.type
_entity.pdbx_description
1 polymer ?
#
loop_
_entity_poly.entity_id
_entity_poly.type
_entity_poly.pdbx_seq_one_letter_code
_entity_poly.pdbx_strand_id
1 'polypeptide(L)'
;GHAFGGETYTGGIATGWEAGVNGTEGAAEFNDLCTGCSRCVDQCPVKIDIPWINTVVRDRLNRGESGSFDFLVEGLTPDAEPGGLDLQKRLFGNFDALARLGSAFAPLSNWVAQTDTARSLLEQTLGIDRRRDLPSFERESLVAWFADRGSTVAPAAADRHVALYPDAYTNYVRTDRGKAAVRVLESLGVHVEVPAAGESGRAPLSQGMVATARDNAEAVYEALAPAVAADRDVVVIEPSDLAMFHREYDRLLSADAAAALRENSYELMEYVYGLVENGADRDALANGAGERVAYHSHCQQRTLDLEPYTVAVLEDRGFDVVTSDVECCGMAGSFGYKTEYYDLSVDVGESLTDQFSTAETEDRTVVASGTSCLEQLDALLTRRPTHPIRLLDDR
;
A
#
# COMPACT_ATOMS: atom_id res chain seq x y z
N GLY A 1 -30.59 5.32 3.13
CA GLY A 1 -30.51 5.31 4.57
C GLY A 1 -30.59 3.89 5.13
N HIS A 2 -29.49 3.40 5.66
CA HIS A 2 -29.48 2.09 6.31
C HIS A 2 -29.95 2.25 7.77
N ALA A 3 -30.78 1.32 8.23
CA ALA A 3 -31.27 1.32 9.61
C ALA A 3 -30.09 1.09 10.58
N PHE A 4 -30.09 1.82 11.67
CA PHE A 4 -29.16 1.61 12.78
C PHE A 4 -29.64 0.40 13.59
N GLY A 5 -28.75 -0.56 13.77
CA GLY A 5 -28.98 -1.75 14.60
C GLY A 5 -29.61 -2.92 13.86
N GLY A 6 -29.12 -4.10 14.10
CA GLY A 6 -29.53 -5.36 13.51
C GLY A 6 -28.46 -5.96 12.59
N GLU A 7 -28.77 -7.03 11.91
CA GLU A 7 -27.89 -7.81 11.05
C GLU A 7 -27.40 -7.08 9.78
N THR A 8 -27.65 -5.77 9.66
CA THR A 8 -27.30 -4.99 8.48
C THR A 8 -26.09 -4.13 8.77
N TYR A 9 -25.06 -4.21 7.93
CA TYR A 9 -23.89 -3.35 7.97
C TYR A 9 -24.29 -1.86 7.96
N THR A 10 -23.88 -1.16 8.98
CA THR A 10 -24.29 0.23 9.25
C THR A 10 -23.27 1.27 8.73
N GLY A 11 -22.27 0.83 7.97
CA GLY A 11 -21.17 1.66 7.51
C GLY A 11 -20.08 1.87 8.57
N GLY A 12 -18.94 2.42 8.16
CA GLY A 12 -17.78 2.60 9.04
C GLY A 12 -18.06 3.34 10.35
N ILE A 13 -18.94 4.35 10.33
CA ILE A 13 -19.33 5.13 11.53
C ILE A 13 -19.99 4.25 12.60
N ALA A 14 -20.82 3.31 12.19
CA ALA A 14 -21.59 2.53 13.13
C ALA A 14 -20.81 1.33 13.69
N THR A 15 -19.69 0.93 13.10
CA THR A 15 -18.83 -0.13 13.66
C THR A 15 -18.32 0.24 15.04
N GLY A 16 -17.83 1.47 15.22
CA GLY A 16 -17.43 1.97 16.54
C GLY A 16 -18.60 2.10 17.52
N TRP A 17 -19.80 2.48 17.04
CA TRP A 17 -21.02 2.50 17.82
C TRP A 17 -21.46 1.10 18.25
N GLU A 18 -21.44 0.14 17.33
CA GLU A 18 -21.80 -1.26 17.61
C GLU A 18 -20.92 -1.86 18.71
N ALA A 19 -19.60 -1.61 18.63
CA ALA A 19 -18.65 -2.01 19.67
C ALA A 19 -18.98 -1.41 21.04
N GLY A 20 -19.45 -0.15 21.07
CA GLY A 20 -19.82 0.53 22.31
C GLY A 20 -21.17 0.09 22.91
N VAL A 21 -22.12 -0.34 22.10
CA VAL A 21 -23.50 -0.67 22.54
C VAL A 21 -23.69 -2.17 22.75
N ASN A 22 -23.22 -2.99 21.80
CA ASN A 22 -23.44 -4.45 21.80
C ASN A 22 -22.18 -5.24 22.19
N GLY A 23 -21.09 -4.54 22.49
CA GLY A 23 -19.81 -5.13 22.83
C GLY A 23 -18.94 -5.41 21.60
N THR A 24 -17.67 -5.72 21.87
CA THR A 24 -16.66 -5.91 20.83
C THR A 24 -16.94 -7.11 19.93
N GLU A 25 -17.54 -8.17 20.46
CA GLU A 25 -17.87 -9.38 19.68
C GLU A 25 -18.90 -9.09 18.58
N GLY A 26 -19.93 -8.28 18.86
CA GLY A 26 -20.94 -7.88 17.87
C GLY A 26 -20.37 -7.01 16.74
N ALA A 27 -19.30 -6.29 17.02
CA ALA A 27 -18.63 -5.43 16.04
C ALA A 27 -17.55 -6.14 15.21
N ALA A 28 -17.12 -7.33 15.60
CA ALA A 28 -15.95 -8.02 15.04
C ALA A 28 -16.09 -8.21 13.52
N GLU A 29 -17.18 -8.78 13.06
CA GLU A 29 -17.45 -9.04 11.65
C GLU A 29 -17.44 -7.75 10.82
N PHE A 30 -18.13 -6.72 11.29
CA PHE A 30 -18.21 -5.44 10.58
C PHE A 30 -16.89 -4.68 10.60
N ASN A 31 -16.12 -4.82 11.67
CA ASN A 31 -14.83 -4.17 11.81
C ASN A 31 -13.80 -4.73 10.83
N ASP A 32 -13.81 -6.04 10.58
CA ASP A 32 -12.90 -6.69 9.64
C ASP A 32 -13.19 -6.35 8.17
N LEU A 33 -14.41 -5.88 7.85
CA LEU A 33 -14.76 -5.33 6.54
C LEU A 33 -14.19 -3.92 6.30
N CYS A 34 -13.71 -3.23 7.34
CA CYS A 34 -13.09 -1.92 7.19
C CYS A 34 -11.64 -2.07 6.68
N THR A 35 -11.39 -1.64 5.46
CA THR A 35 -10.06 -1.75 4.80
C THR A 35 -9.13 -0.56 5.04
N GLY A 36 -9.54 0.43 5.84
CA GLY A 36 -8.74 1.61 6.14
C GLY A 36 -8.52 2.56 4.95
N CYS A 37 -9.41 2.55 3.96
CA CYS A 37 -9.28 3.38 2.75
C CYS A 37 -9.48 4.90 2.96
N SER A 38 -9.91 5.32 4.14
CA SER A 38 -10.12 6.71 4.58
C SER A 38 -11.18 7.53 3.85
N ARG A 39 -11.90 6.99 2.87
CA ARG A 39 -12.94 7.70 2.12
C ARG A 39 -14.07 8.25 2.99
N CYS A 40 -14.44 7.53 4.05
CA CYS A 40 -15.46 7.98 5.00
C CYS A 40 -15.03 9.24 5.78
N VAL A 41 -13.74 9.51 5.90
CA VAL A 41 -13.22 10.73 6.57
C VAL A 41 -13.53 11.96 5.73
N ASP A 42 -13.29 11.88 4.42
CA ASP A 42 -13.53 13.02 3.51
C ASP A 42 -15.02 13.32 3.36
N GLN A 43 -15.85 12.30 3.40
CA GLN A 43 -17.31 12.43 3.37
C GLN A 43 -17.93 12.87 4.72
N CYS A 44 -17.17 12.77 5.81
CA CYS A 44 -17.65 13.17 7.13
C CYS A 44 -17.57 14.69 7.33
N PRO A 45 -18.69 15.40 7.57
CA PRO A 45 -18.69 16.85 7.73
C PRO A 45 -17.90 17.33 8.96
N VAL A 46 -17.69 16.45 9.94
CA VAL A 46 -16.93 16.73 11.17
C VAL A 46 -15.57 16.00 11.18
N LYS A 47 -15.16 15.39 10.06
CA LYS A 47 -13.85 14.76 9.85
C LYS A 47 -13.48 13.73 10.94
N ILE A 48 -14.45 12.90 11.35
CA ILE A 48 -14.16 11.79 12.28
C ILE A 48 -13.27 10.78 11.57
N ASP A 49 -12.14 10.44 12.18
CA ASP A 49 -11.20 9.43 11.71
C ASP A 49 -11.71 8.02 12.04
N ILE A 50 -12.68 7.58 11.25
CA ILE A 50 -13.34 6.27 11.42
C ILE A 50 -12.37 5.11 11.19
N PRO A 51 -11.47 5.13 10.17
CA PRO A 51 -10.47 4.10 10.01
C PRO A 51 -9.60 3.89 11.24
N TRP A 52 -9.18 4.97 11.89
CA TRP A 52 -8.40 4.87 13.13
C TRP A 52 -9.23 4.25 14.27
N ILE A 53 -10.47 4.70 14.45
CA ILE A 53 -11.37 4.13 15.46
C ILE A 53 -11.54 2.61 15.25
N ASN A 54 -11.76 2.19 14.00
CA ASN A 54 -11.89 0.78 13.66
C ASN A 54 -10.59 0.00 13.90
N THR A 55 -9.45 0.60 13.65
CA THR A 55 -8.15 0.00 13.96
C THR A 55 -7.97 -0.22 15.46
N VAL A 56 -8.34 0.76 16.29
CA VAL A 56 -8.30 0.64 17.76
C VAL A 56 -9.29 -0.41 18.25
N VAL A 57 -10.49 -0.47 17.68
CA VAL A 57 -11.47 -1.55 18.00
C VAL A 57 -10.89 -2.92 17.64
N ARG A 58 -10.23 -3.05 16.49
CA ARG A 58 -9.56 -4.30 16.06
C ARG A 58 -8.43 -4.70 17.02
N ASP A 59 -7.60 -3.76 17.46
CA ASP A 59 -6.58 -4.01 18.46
C ASP A 59 -7.19 -4.58 19.77
N ARG A 60 -8.31 -4.01 20.22
CA ARG A 60 -9.01 -4.49 21.42
C ARG A 60 -9.62 -5.88 21.24
N LEU A 61 -10.22 -6.14 20.09
CA LEU A 61 -10.71 -7.49 19.76
C LEU A 61 -9.54 -8.51 19.78
N ASN A 62 -8.38 -8.13 19.29
CA ASN A 62 -7.18 -8.95 19.36
C ASN A 62 -6.71 -9.22 20.79
N ARG A 63 -6.96 -8.30 21.72
CA ARG A 63 -6.63 -8.46 23.16
C ARG A 63 -7.62 -9.34 23.91
N GLY A 64 -8.80 -9.57 23.34
CA GLY A 64 -9.88 -10.31 24.00
C GLY A 64 -10.46 -9.57 25.20
N GLU A 65 -10.34 -8.24 25.24
CA GLU A 65 -10.82 -7.42 26.34
C GLU A 65 -12.30 -7.10 26.22
N SER A 66 -13.01 -7.26 27.33
CA SER A 66 -14.45 -7.00 27.43
C SER A 66 -14.80 -5.67 28.11
N GLY A 67 -13.83 -4.87 28.51
CA GLY A 67 -14.02 -3.62 29.24
C GLY A 67 -14.39 -2.44 28.34
N SER A 68 -15.61 -1.92 28.47
CA SER A 68 -16.11 -0.79 27.65
C SER A 68 -15.27 0.50 27.78
N PHE A 69 -14.39 0.60 28.76
CA PHE A 69 -13.62 1.81 29.07
C PHE A 69 -12.11 1.60 29.18
N ASP A 70 -11.61 0.41 28.88
CA ASP A 70 -10.17 0.09 29.03
C ASP A 70 -9.30 1.02 28.17
N PHE A 71 -9.82 1.46 27.01
CA PHE A 71 -9.14 2.44 26.15
C PHE A 71 -8.87 3.79 26.82
N LEU A 72 -9.66 4.16 27.84
CA LEU A 72 -9.42 5.39 28.60
C LEU A 72 -8.27 5.22 29.61
N VAL A 73 -8.02 3.99 30.03
CA VAL A 73 -6.97 3.64 30.99
C VAL A 73 -5.66 3.34 30.30
N GLU A 74 -5.71 2.56 29.19
CA GLU A 74 -4.54 2.11 28.44
C GLU A 74 -4.11 3.07 27.33
N GLY A 75 -4.96 4.05 27.00
CA GLY A 75 -4.74 4.95 25.88
C GLY A 75 -5.10 4.35 24.52
N LEU A 76 -4.91 5.13 23.45
CA LEU A 76 -5.27 4.76 22.07
C LEU A 76 -4.12 4.06 21.31
N THR A 77 -2.94 4.01 21.92
CA THR A 77 -1.74 3.39 21.34
C THR A 77 -1.10 2.50 22.41
N PRO A 78 -1.39 1.19 22.42
CA PRO A 78 -0.83 0.27 23.40
C PRO A 78 0.67 0.07 23.21
N ASP A 79 1.38 -0.29 24.29
CA ASP A 79 2.83 -0.45 24.29
C ASP A 79 3.30 -1.84 23.83
N ALA A 80 2.43 -2.84 23.81
CA ALA A 80 2.77 -4.20 23.39
C ALA A 80 1.59 -4.90 22.73
N GLU A 81 1.87 -5.84 21.82
CA GLU A 81 0.87 -6.68 21.21
C GLU A 81 0.34 -7.76 22.18
N PRO A 82 -0.94 -8.17 22.05
CA PRO A 82 -1.52 -9.23 22.86
C PRO A 82 -0.87 -10.59 22.59
N GLY A 83 -0.64 -11.37 23.65
CA GLY A 83 -0.04 -12.70 23.54
C GLY A 83 -0.89 -13.72 22.79
N GLY A 84 -2.23 -13.55 22.81
CA GLY A 84 -3.20 -14.44 22.15
C GLY A 84 -3.57 -14.07 20.72
N LEU A 85 -2.83 -13.15 20.08
CA LEU A 85 -3.10 -12.72 18.71
C LEU A 85 -3.12 -13.89 17.72
N ASP A 86 -4.11 -13.92 16.84
CA ASP A 86 -4.31 -14.91 15.79
C ASP A 86 -3.08 -15.06 14.87
N LEU A 87 -2.75 -16.30 14.49
CA LEU A 87 -1.58 -16.60 13.65
C LEU A 87 -1.69 -15.99 12.25
N GLN A 88 -2.89 -15.93 11.67
CA GLN A 88 -3.11 -15.29 10.37
C GLN A 88 -2.80 -13.80 10.45
N LYS A 89 -3.29 -13.11 11.50
CA LYS A 89 -3.02 -11.69 11.72
C LYS A 89 -1.53 -11.43 11.95
N ARG A 90 -0.85 -12.31 12.71
CA ARG A 90 0.61 -12.23 12.92
C ARG A 90 1.38 -12.41 11.61
N LEU A 91 0.95 -13.34 10.75
CA LEU A 91 1.60 -13.55 9.46
C LEU A 91 1.48 -12.32 8.57
N PHE A 92 0.26 -11.82 8.38
CA PHE A 92 0.03 -10.64 7.54
C PHE A 92 0.64 -9.36 8.12
N GLY A 93 0.56 -9.18 9.44
CA GLY A 93 1.13 -8.02 10.11
C GLY A 93 2.66 -7.98 10.15
N ASN A 94 3.33 -9.12 9.94
CA ASN A 94 4.79 -9.21 9.86
C ASN A 94 5.27 -9.60 8.46
N PHE A 95 4.58 -9.12 7.43
CA PHE A 95 4.89 -9.49 6.04
C PHE A 95 6.32 -9.16 5.63
N ASP A 96 6.92 -8.07 6.10
CA ASP A 96 8.32 -7.72 5.80
C ASP A 96 9.30 -8.80 6.27
N ALA A 97 9.13 -9.32 7.49
CA ALA A 97 9.97 -10.40 8.00
C ALA A 97 9.81 -11.68 7.17
N LEU A 98 8.56 -11.99 6.75
CA LEU A 98 8.28 -13.11 5.85
C LEU A 98 8.92 -12.91 4.48
N ALA A 99 8.79 -11.71 3.90
CA ALA A 99 9.33 -11.36 2.60
C ALA A 99 10.87 -11.44 2.58
N ARG A 100 11.51 -10.97 3.65
CA ARG A 100 12.97 -11.06 3.83
C ARG A 100 13.44 -12.52 3.87
N LEU A 101 12.76 -13.38 4.62
CA LEU A 101 13.05 -14.81 4.64
C LEU A 101 12.78 -15.47 3.30
N GLY A 102 11.62 -15.16 2.69
CA GLY A 102 11.24 -15.66 1.37
C GLY A 102 12.27 -15.32 0.31
N SER A 103 12.75 -14.07 0.30
CA SER A 103 13.80 -13.57 -0.60
C SER A 103 15.15 -14.29 -0.36
N ALA A 104 15.56 -14.45 0.89
CA ALA A 104 16.81 -15.14 1.23
C ALA A 104 16.85 -16.59 0.74
N PHE A 105 15.71 -17.27 0.69
CA PHE A 105 15.57 -18.65 0.23
C PHE A 105 14.99 -18.78 -1.19
N ALA A 106 14.82 -17.70 -1.94
CA ALA A 106 14.38 -17.77 -3.33
C ALA A 106 15.45 -18.44 -4.21
N PRO A 107 15.07 -19.27 -5.18
CA PRO A 107 13.72 -19.59 -5.65
C PRO A 107 13.04 -20.77 -4.93
N LEU A 108 13.68 -21.40 -3.93
CA LEU A 108 13.13 -22.57 -3.22
C LEU A 108 11.83 -22.21 -2.48
N SER A 109 11.79 -21.04 -1.81
CA SER A 109 10.60 -20.53 -1.13
C SER A 109 9.42 -20.39 -2.08
N ASN A 110 9.64 -19.83 -3.27
CA ASN A 110 8.63 -19.69 -4.32
C ASN A 110 8.11 -21.04 -4.82
N TRP A 111 9.04 -22.00 -5.04
CA TRP A 111 8.65 -23.33 -5.48
C TRP A 111 7.78 -24.04 -4.43
N VAL A 112 8.14 -23.98 -3.15
CA VAL A 112 7.35 -24.57 -2.06
C VAL A 112 5.97 -23.90 -1.98
N ALA A 113 5.91 -22.57 -2.02
CA ALA A 113 4.67 -21.81 -1.91
C ALA A 113 3.67 -22.10 -3.05
N GLN A 114 4.14 -22.54 -4.21
CA GLN A 114 3.30 -22.87 -5.37
C GLN A 114 2.81 -24.33 -5.38
N THR A 115 3.25 -25.18 -4.44
CA THR A 115 2.78 -26.56 -4.38
C THR A 115 1.36 -26.65 -3.84
N ASP A 116 0.52 -27.50 -4.43
CA ASP A 116 -0.87 -27.70 -3.98
C ASP A 116 -0.96 -28.12 -2.51
N THR A 117 0.03 -28.91 -2.04
CA THR A 117 0.10 -29.34 -0.66
C THR A 117 0.33 -28.18 0.29
N ALA A 118 1.29 -27.30 -0.02
CA ALA A 118 1.55 -26.12 0.81
C ALA A 118 0.36 -25.16 0.81
N ARG A 119 -0.26 -24.93 -0.35
CA ARG A 119 -1.45 -24.07 -0.49
C ARG A 119 -2.65 -24.61 0.29
N SER A 120 -2.90 -25.93 0.21
CA SER A 120 -3.95 -26.56 1.01
C SER A 120 -3.68 -26.49 2.51
N LEU A 121 -2.41 -26.63 2.92
CA LEU A 121 -2.03 -26.49 4.33
C LEU A 121 -2.22 -25.04 4.83
N LEU A 122 -1.81 -24.05 4.05
CA LEU A 122 -1.98 -22.63 4.39
C LEU A 122 -3.46 -22.26 4.51
N GLU A 123 -4.31 -22.79 3.61
CA GLU A 123 -5.75 -22.60 3.67
C GLU A 123 -6.35 -23.19 4.95
N GLN A 124 -6.00 -24.44 5.30
CA GLN A 124 -6.56 -25.13 6.46
C GLN A 124 -6.05 -24.58 7.79
N THR A 125 -4.81 -24.08 7.85
CA THR A 125 -4.18 -23.66 9.12
C THR A 125 -4.22 -22.16 9.35
N LEU A 126 -4.17 -21.37 8.26
CA LEU A 126 -4.07 -19.92 8.31
C LEU A 126 -5.21 -19.21 7.56
N GLY A 127 -6.16 -19.93 6.98
CA GLY A 127 -7.27 -19.35 6.23
C GLY A 127 -6.82 -18.50 5.03
N ILE A 128 -5.69 -18.84 4.41
CA ILE A 128 -5.21 -18.17 3.19
C ILE A 128 -5.79 -18.92 1.99
N ASP A 129 -6.64 -18.24 1.23
CA ASP A 129 -7.35 -18.86 0.12
C ASP A 129 -6.41 -19.37 -0.98
N ARG A 130 -6.50 -20.65 -1.30
CA ARG A 130 -5.65 -21.28 -2.32
C ARG A 130 -5.91 -20.81 -3.75
N ARG A 131 -7.02 -20.10 -4.01
CA ARG A 131 -7.34 -19.51 -5.31
C ARG A 131 -6.51 -18.25 -5.60
N ARG A 132 -5.94 -17.62 -4.56
CA ARG A 132 -5.02 -16.48 -4.71
C ARG A 132 -3.60 -16.94 -4.96
N ASP A 133 -2.95 -16.35 -5.94
CA ASP A 133 -1.52 -16.56 -6.12
C ASP A 133 -0.74 -15.87 -4.99
N LEU A 134 0.22 -16.59 -4.43
CA LEU A 134 1.09 -16.04 -3.40
C LEU A 134 2.20 -15.21 -4.05
N PRO A 135 2.66 -14.14 -3.38
CA PRO A 135 3.77 -13.34 -3.88
C PRO A 135 5.02 -14.18 -4.14
N SER A 136 5.65 -13.96 -5.28
CA SER A 136 6.94 -14.58 -5.62
C SER A 136 8.07 -13.63 -5.21
N PHE A 137 8.96 -14.12 -4.34
CA PHE A 137 10.05 -13.32 -3.81
C PHE A 137 11.24 -13.28 -4.76
N GLU A 138 11.81 -12.11 -4.95
CA GLU A 138 13.06 -11.91 -5.67
C GLU A 138 14.24 -12.18 -4.75
N ARG A 139 15.28 -12.84 -5.28
CA ARG A 139 16.49 -13.15 -4.51
C ARG A 139 17.32 -11.92 -4.18
N GLU A 140 17.36 -10.96 -5.11
CA GLU A 140 18.05 -9.69 -4.94
C GLU A 140 17.02 -8.62 -4.57
N SER A 141 17.10 -8.10 -3.35
CA SER A 141 16.23 -6.98 -2.93
C SER A 141 16.61 -5.68 -3.65
N LEU A 142 15.67 -4.73 -3.73
CA LEU A 142 15.95 -3.40 -4.30
C LEU A 142 17.09 -2.70 -3.54
N VAL A 143 17.08 -2.77 -2.21
CA VAL A 143 18.15 -2.19 -1.37
C VAL A 143 19.51 -2.80 -1.69
N ALA A 144 19.60 -4.15 -1.82
CA ALA A 144 20.84 -4.82 -2.15
C ALA A 144 21.33 -4.44 -3.56
N TRP A 145 20.43 -4.48 -4.55
CA TRP A 145 20.74 -4.06 -5.92
C TRP A 145 21.26 -2.63 -5.98
N PHE A 146 20.62 -1.72 -5.23
CA PHE A 146 21.04 -0.32 -5.20
C PHE A 146 22.37 -0.13 -4.46
N ALA A 147 22.61 -0.86 -3.38
CA ALA A 147 23.89 -0.82 -2.66
C ALA A 147 25.09 -1.23 -3.53
N ASP A 148 24.90 -2.22 -4.41
CA ASP A 148 25.95 -2.65 -5.34
C ASP A 148 26.13 -1.68 -6.50
N ARG A 149 25.05 -0.99 -6.95
CA ARG A 149 25.08 -0.12 -8.12
C ARG A 149 25.37 1.34 -7.78
N GLY A 150 24.78 1.84 -6.70
CA GLY A 150 24.73 3.27 -6.36
C GLY A 150 23.88 4.10 -7.32
N SER A 151 23.80 5.40 -7.07
CA SER A 151 23.21 6.36 -8.01
C SER A 151 24.17 6.65 -9.18
N THR A 152 23.62 6.73 -10.38
CA THR A 152 24.39 7.11 -11.58
C THR A 152 24.57 8.62 -11.72
N VAL A 153 23.72 9.40 -11.06
CA VAL A 153 23.84 10.85 -10.96
C VAL A 153 24.70 11.21 -9.77
N ALA A 154 25.84 11.83 -9.99
CA ALA A 154 26.73 12.25 -8.90
C ALA A 154 26.04 13.33 -8.02
N PRO A 155 26.24 13.32 -6.69
CA PRO A 155 25.61 14.32 -5.82
C PRO A 155 25.87 15.78 -6.24
N ALA A 156 27.09 16.07 -6.65
CA ALA A 156 27.49 17.43 -7.07
C ALA A 156 26.92 17.86 -8.44
N ALA A 157 26.36 16.93 -9.22
CA ALA A 157 25.79 17.18 -10.53
C ALA A 157 24.25 17.21 -10.51
N ALA A 158 23.64 16.84 -9.41
CA ALA A 158 22.18 16.78 -9.26
C ALA A 158 21.63 18.10 -8.71
N ASP A 159 20.54 18.57 -9.29
CA ASP A 159 19.79 19.72 -8.75
C ASP A 159 18.83 19.28 -7.61
N ARG A 160 18.48 17.98 -7.58
CA ARG A 160 17.59 17.38 -6.58
C ARG A 160 18.17 16.09 -6.01
N HIS A 161 17.92 15.87 -4.74
CA HIS A 161 18.35 14.68 -4.01
C HIS A 161 17.14 14.04 -3.34
N VAL A 162 16.97 12.74 -3.52
CA VAL A 162 15.83 12.02 -2.93
C VAL A 162 16.26 10.77 -2.18
N ALA A 163 15.50 10.43 -1.14
CA ALA A 163 15.46 9.12 -0.54
C ALA A 163 14.26 8.36 -1.10
N LEU A 164 14.48 7.35 -1.95
CA LEU A 164 13.41 6.48 -2.42
C LEU A 164 13.08 5.45 -1.35
N TYR A 165 11.87 5.52 -0.79
CA TYR A 165 11.42 4.58 0.24
C TYR A 165 11.11 3.19 -0.37
N PRO A 166 11.81 2.13 0.08
CA PRO A 166 11.63 0.78 -0.45
C PRO A 166 10.60 0.01 0.40
N ASP A 167 9.31 0.15 0.11
CA ASP A 167 8.28 -0.67 0.74
C ASP A 167 8.55 -2.17 0.58
N ALA A 168 7.97 -3.02 1.43
CA ALA A 168 8.28 -4.46 1.47
C ALA A 168 8.04 -5.17 0.12
N TYR A 169 6.98 -4.80 -0.61
CA TYR A 169 6.71 -5.39 -1.93
C TYR A 169 7.71 -4.92 -2.97
N THR A 170 8.01 -3.64 -3.03
CA THR A 170 9.01 -3.08 -3.94
C THR A 170 10.41 -3.60 -3.64
N ASN A 171 10.70 -3.86 -2.38
CA ASN A 171 12.01 -4.36 -1.97
C ASN A 171 12.23 -5.85 -2.25
N TYR A 172 11.20 -6.70 -2.10
CA TYR A 172 11.38 -8.15 -2.12
C TYR A 172 10.54 -8.91 -3.17
N VAL A 173 9.49 -8.28 -3.74
CA VAL A 173 8.53 -8.94 -4.65
C VAL A 173 8.51 -8.29 -6.02
N ARG A 174 8.34 -6.99 -6.09
CA ARG A 174 8.27 -6.20 -7.33
C ARG A 174 9.49 -5.28 -7.46
N THR A 175 10.68 -5.86 -7.37
CA THR A 175 11.93 -5.07 -7.42
C THR A 175 12.11 -4.37 -8.77
N ASP A 176 11.49 -4.87 -9.82
CA ASP A 176 11.48 -4.27 -11.16
C ASP A 176 10.87 -2.85 -11.17
N ARG A 177 9.77 -2.60 -10.44
CA ARG A 177 9.19 -1.24 -10.34
C ARG A 177 10.09 -0.29 -9.57
N GLY A 178 10.74 -0.75 -8.49
CA GLY A 178 11.72 0.04 -7.75
C GLY A 178 12.95 0.39 -8.57
N LYS A 179 13.46 -0.59 -9.33
CA LYS A 179 14.58 -0.39 -10.27
C LYS A 179 14.21 0.61 -11.38
N ALA A 180 12.98 0.55 -11.89
CA ALA A 180 12.47 1.52 -12.87
C ALA A 180 12.36 2.91 -12.25
N ALA A 181 11.82 3.03 -11.01
CA ALA A 181 11.74 4.32 -10.32
C ALA A 181 13.12 4.98 -10.16
N VAL A 182 14.13 4.22 -9.73
CA VAL A 182 15.51 4.73 -9.64
C VAL A 182 15.99 5.24 -11.01
N ARG A 183 15.82 4.46 -12.08
CA ARG A 183 16.31 4.85 -13.43
C ARG A 183 15.58 6.07 -13.97
N VAL A 184 14.25 6.14 -13.79
CA VAL A 184 13.44 7.30 -14.22
C VAL A 184 13.85 8.56 -13.46
N LEU A 185 14.00 8.51 -12.15
CA LEU A 185 14.46 9.67 -11.37
C LEU A 185 15.88 10.12 -11.80
N GLU A 186 16.78 9.17 -12.00
CA GLU A 186 18.14 9.47 -12.47
C GLU A 186 18.16 10.06 -13.90
N SER A 187 17.31 9.59 -14.81
CA SER A 187 17.20 10.15 -16.17
C SER A 187 16.73 11.61 -16.15
N LEU A 188 15.95 11.98 -15.12
CA LEU A 188 15.54 13.37 -14.87
C LEU A 188 16.56 14.18 -14.06
N GLY A 189 17.79 13.68 -13.89
CA GLY A 189 18.88 14.40 -13.24
C GLY A 189 18.88 14.36 -11.71
N VAL A 190 18.09 13.48 -11.08
CA VAL A 190 17.96 13.36 -9.63
C VAL A 190 19.02 12.42 -9.06
N HIS A 191 19.71 12.81 -8.00
CA HIS A 191 20.52 11.91 -7.20
C HIS A 191 19.62 11.10 -6.25
N VAL A 192 19.64 9.78 -6.40
CA VAL A 192 18.79 8.86 -5.65
C VAL A 192 19.60 8.17 -4.56
N GLU A 193 19.03 8.04 -3.38
CA GLU A 193 19.45 7.12 -2.32
C GLU A 193 18.31 6.13 -2.02
N VAL A 194 18.62 4.89 -1.67
CA VAL A 194 17.62 3.88 -1.28
C VAL A 194 17.98 3.37 0.12
N PRO A 195 17.44 4.01 1.17
CA PRO A 195 17.73 3.61 2.55
C PRO A 195 17.08 2.28 2.92
N ALA A 196 17.68 1.52 3.82
CA ALA A 196 17.09 0.31 4.38
C ALA A 196 16.10 0.68 5.50
N ALA A 197 14.94 1.21 5.13
CA ALA A 197 14.00 1.82 6.06
C ALA A 197 12.99 0.83 6.71
N GLY A 198 12.87 -0.39 6.19
CA GLY A 198 11.88 -1.34 6.70
C GLY A 198 10.44 -1.04 6.23
N GLU A 199 9.47 -1.67 6.86
CA GLU A 199 8.05 -1.61 6.52
C GLU A 199 7.35 -0.47 7.27
N SER A 200 6.44 0.25 6.62
CA SER A 200 5.80 1.49 7.12
C SER A 200 4.91 1.31 8.36
N GLY A 201 4.52 0.10 8.70
CA GLY A 201 3.47 -0.17 9.68
C GLY A 201 2.07 -0.36 9.07
N ARG A 202 1.93 -0.24 7.74
CA ARG A 202 0.63 -0.44 7.07
C ARG A 202 0.09 -1.85 7.24
N ALA A 203 0.94 -2.86 7.08
CA ALA A 203 0.53 -4.26 7.22
C ALA A 203 0.08 -4.59 8.66
N PRO A 204 0.86 -4.35 9.73
CA PRO A 204 0.42 -4.60 11.09
C PRO A 204 -0.80 -3.73 11.48
N LEU A 205 -0.86 -2.47 11.07
CA LEU A 205 -2.00 -1.60 11.38
C LEU A 205 -3.31 -2.15 10.81
N SER A 206 -3.28 -2.71 9.60
CA SER A 206 -4.44 -3.34 8.96
C SER A 206 -4.97 -4.54 9.75
N GLN A 207 -4.14 -5.18 10.55
CA GLN A 207 -4.50 -6.31 11.41
C GLN A 207 -4.84 -5.88 12.85
N GLY A 208 -4.83 -4.58 13.16
CA GLY A 208 -5.02 -4.07 14.53
C GLY A 208 -3.81 -4.31 15.42
N MET A 209 -2.61 -4.46 14.87
CA MET A 209 -1.35 -4.57 15.59
C MET A 209 -0.74 -3.17 15.74
N VAL A 210 -1.32 -2.37 16.62
CA VAL A 210 -0.99 -0.94 16.76
C VAL A 210 0.41 -0.74 17.34
N ALA A 211 0.83 -1.58 18.30
CA ALA A 211 2.16 -1.49 18.88
C ALA A 211 3.24 -1.79 17.84
N THR A 212 3.09 -2.89 17.08
CA THR A 212 4.02 -3.23 15.97
C THR A 212 4.06 -2.12 14.91
N ALA A 213 2.89 -1.55 14.57
CA ALA A 213 2.83 -0.44 13.61
C ALA A 213 3.59 0.80 14.10
N ARG A 214 3.56 1.08 15.41
CA ARG A 214 4.35 2.17 16.01
C ARG A 214 5.85 1.89 15.92
N ASP A 215 6.28 0.70 16.35
CA ASP A 215 7.70 0.32 16.28
C ASP A 215 8.25 0.44 14.86
N ASN A 216 7.45 0.01 13.86
CA ASN A 216 7.81 0.14 12.45
C ASN A 216 7.87 1.61 12.01
N ALA A 217 6.90 2.43 12.40
CA ALA A 217 6.88 3.86 12.07
C ALA A 217 8.11 4.59 12.67
N GLU A 218 8.48 4.28 13.90
CA GLU A 218 9.67 4.82 14.55
C GLU A 218 10.95 4.42 13.81
N ALA A 219 11.08 3.13 13.43
CA ALA A 219 12.23 2.64 12.67
C ALA A 219 12.32 3.29 11.27
N VAL A 220 11.20 3.48 10.59
CA VAL A 220 11.14 4.18 9.29
C VAL A 220 11.55 5.65 9.46
N TYR A 221 11.02 6.32 10.47
CA TYR A 221 11.43 7.71 10.74
C TYR A 221 12.92 7.81 11.02
N GLU A 222 13.47 6.95 11.87
CA GLU A 222 14.92 6.93 12.17
C GLU A 222 15.77 6.74 10.90
N ALA A 223 15.33 5.88 9.98
CA ALA A 223 16.04 5.62 8.73
C ALA A 223 15.96 6.80 7.73
N LEU A 224 14.85 7.53 7.71
CA LEU A 224 14.60 8.64 6.78
C LEU A 224 14.98 10.01 7.34
N ALA A 225 15.04 10.17 8.66
CA ALA A 225 15.35 11.44 9.32
C ALA A 225 16.67 12.09 8.84
N PRO A 226 17.75 11.34 8.55
CA PRO A 226 18.97 11.95 7.99
C PRO A 226 18.77 12.59 6.62
N ALA A 227 17.88 12.02 5.78
CA ALA A 227 17.54 12.59 4.48
C ALA A 227 16.72 13.87 4.65
N VAL A 228 15.66 13.81 5.46
CA VAL A 228 14.80 14.97 5.77
C VAL A 228 15.60 16.12 6.40
N ALA A 229 16.47 15.81 7.35
CA ALA A 229 17.35 16.82 7.99
C ALA A 229 18.35 17.46 7.02
N ALA A 230 18.66 16.81 5.91
CA ALA A 230 19.51 17.31 4.84
C ALA A 230 18.72 17.98 3.70
N ASP A 231 17.44 18.34 3.93
CA ASP A 231 16.54 18.96 2.94
C ASP A 231 16.36 18.11 1.65
N ARG A 232 16.24 16.79 1.85
CA ARG A 232 16.02 15.83 0.77
C ARG A 232 14.60 15.30 0.83
N ASP A 233 13.96 15.23 -0.33
CA ASP A 233 12.61 14.70 -0.45
C ASP A 233 12.60 13.16 -0.29
N VAL A 234 11.53 12.63 0.30
CA VAL A 234 11.25 11.20 0.39
C VAL A 234 10.25 10.83 -0.69
N VAL A 235 10.64 9.96 -1.62
CA VAL A 235 9.75 9.50 -2.70
C VAL A 235 9.22 8.11 -2.35
N VAL A 236 7.89 7.95 -2.41
CA VAL A 236 7.17 6.73 -2.02
C VAL A 236 6.47 6.15 -3.24
N ILE A 237 6.68 4.85 -3.50
CA ILE A 237 6.10 4.17 -4.67
C ILE A 237 4.68 3.67 -4.37
N GLU A 238 4.47 3.11 -3.17
CA GLU A 238 3.18 2.53 -2.78
C GLU A 238 2.28 3.59 -2.11
N PRO A 239 1.13 3.96 -2.74
CA PRO A 239 0.28 5.02 -2.21
C PRO A 239 -0.25 4.77 -0.80
N SER A 240 -0.38 3.49 -0.40
CA SER A 240 -0.82 3.15 0.95
C SER A 240 0.22 3.48 2.02
N ASP A 241 1.52 3.43 1.69
CA ASP A 241 2.59 3.82 2.59
C ASP A 241 2.72 5.35 2.68
N LEU A 242 2.53 6.05 1.55
CA LEU A 242 2.45 7.52 1.61
C LEU A 242 1.28 7.98 2.49
N ALA A 243 0.12 7.31 2.38
CA ALA A 243 -1.02 7.62 3.24
C ALA A 243 -0.67 7.40 4.73
N MET A 244 0.13 6.37 5.08
CA MET A 244 0.66 6.22 6.44
C MET A 244 1.45 7.45 6.88
N PHE A 245 2.39 7.92 6.05
CA PHE A 245 3.23 9.09 6.37
C PHE A 245 2.39 10.37 6.53
N HIS A 246 1.33 10.52 5.76
CA HIS A 246 0.51 11.73 5.74
C HIS A 246 -0.61 11.75 6.79
N ARG A 247 -1.03 10.59 7.32
CA ARG A 247 -2.21 10.47 8.19
C ARG A 247 -1.94 9.71 9.49
N GLU A 248 -1.66 8.42 9.38
CA GLU A 248 -1.60 7.54 10.54
C GLU A 248 -0.38 7.82 11.42
N TYR A 249 0.72 8.33 10.86
CA TYR A 249 1.91 8.69 11.62
C TYR A 249 1.66 9.83 12.63
N ASP A 250 0.65 10.67 12.42
CA ASP A 250 0.19 11.64 13.44
C ASP A 250 -0.26 10.95 14.75
N ARG A 251 -0.58 9.65 14.70
CA ARG A 251 -1.01 8.83 15.85
C ARG A 251 0.08 7.90 16.38
N LEU A 252 1.11 7.66 15.59
CA LEU A 252 2.15 6.67 15.88
C LEU A 252 3.47 7.31 16.30
N LEU A 253 3.75 8.53 15.86
CA LEU A 253 4.99 9.26 16.10
C LEU A 253 4.76 10.53 16.93
N SER A 254 5.84 11.17 17.34
CA SER A 254 5.77 12.54 17.86
C SER A 254 5.28 13.51 16.77
N ALA A 255 4.64 14.61 17.18
CA ALA A 255 4.09 15.58 16.24
C ALA A 255 5.16 16.15 15.27
N ASP A 256 6.38 16.39 15.78
CA ASP A 256 7.49 16.93 14.98
C ASP A 256 7.98 15.89 13.96
N ALA A 257 8.09 14.61 14.33
CA ALA A 257 8.51 13.53 13.44
C ALA A 257 7.47 13.27 12.34
N ALA A 258 6.19 13.22 12.70
CA ALA A 258 5.10 13.03 11.74
C ALA A 258 5.02 14.21 10.77
N ALA A 259 5.13 15.45 11.26
CA ALA A 259 5.13 16.64 10.42
C ALA A 259 6.33 16.64 9.44
N ALA A 260 7.51 16.30 9.92
CA ALA A 260 8.73 16.25 9.11
C ALA A 260 8.60 15.25 7.94
N LEU A 261 8.05 14.05 8.15
CA LEU A 261 7.82 13.09 7.07
C LEU A 261 6.71 13.55 6.13
N ARG A 262 5.58 14.04 6.66
CA ARG A 262 4.44 14.49 5.85
C ARG A 262 4.82 15.63 4.90
N GLU A 263 5.61 16.59 5.37
CA GLU A 263 5.99 17.76 4.58
C GLU A 263 7.07 17.48 3.53
N ASN A 264 7.82 16.39 3.68
CA ASN A 264 8.94 16.04 2.81
C ASN A 264 8.73 14.74 2.03
N SER A 265 7.53 14.13 2.06
CA SER A 265 7.24 12.90 1.32
C SER A 265 6.21 13.10 0.22
N TYR A 266 6.47 12.48 -0.94
CA TYR A 266 5.72 12.62 -2.17
C TYR A 266 5.48 11.24 -2.80
N GLU A 267 4.33 11.08 -3.46
CA GLU A 267 4.11 9.91 -4.32
C GLU A 267 5.03 9.99 -5.56
N LEU A 268 5.46 8.86 -6.05
CA LEU A 268 6.45 8.78 -7.15
C LEU A 268 6.00 9.53 -8.41
N MET A 269 4.75 9.35 -8.87
CA MET A 269 4.27 10.01 -10.10
C MET A 269 3.98 11.49 -9.89
N GLU A 270 3.57 11.89 -8.68
CA GLU A 270 3.50 13.29 -8.27
C GLU A 270 4.88 13.94 -8.35
N TYR A 271 5.90 13.26 -7.85
CA TYR A 271 7.27 13.76 -7.87
C TYR A 271 7.82 13.89 -9.31
N VAL A 272 7.58 12.88 -10.15
CA VAL A 272 7.95 12.93 -11.58
C VAL A 272 7.26 14.08 -12.28
N TYR A 273 5.95 14.28 -12.04
CA TYR A 273 5.21 15.42 -12.56
C TYR A 273 5.87 16.76 -12.15
N GLY A 274 6.15 16.90 -10.85
CA GLY A 274 6.80 18.10 -10.33
C GLY A 274 8.18 18.38 -10.96
N LEU A 275 8.99 17.34 -11.21
CA LEU A 275 10.28 17.47 -11.89
C LEU A 275 10.11 18.00 -13.31
N VAL A 276 9.21 17.40 -14.09
CA VAL A 276 8.95 17.81 -15.50
C VAL A 276 8.42 19.24 -15.56
N GLU A 277 7.46 19.61 -14.72
CA GLU A 277 6.93 20.98 -14.68
C GLU A 277 7.95 22.02 -14.22
N ASN A 278 8.97 21.63 -13.46
CA ASN A 278 10.07 22.48 -13.05
C ASN A 278 11.30 22.42 -13.98
N GLY A 279 11.15 21.86 -15.18
CA GLY A 279 12.13 21.99 -16.26
C GLY A 279 13.09 20.81 -16.41
N ALA A 280 12.86 19.68 -15.76
CA ALA A 280 13.56 18.43 -16.07
C ALA A 280 13.24 17.99 -17.52
N ASP A 281 14.22 17.38 -18.18
CA ASP A 281 14.09 16.95 -19.59
C ASP A 281 13.10 15.79 -19.70
N ARG A 282 11.85 16.11 -20.07
CA ARG A 282 10.81 15.09 -20.29
C ARG A 282 11.20 14.05 -21.36
N ASP A 283 12.01 14.44 -22.35
CA ASP A 283 12.41 13.55 -23.45
C ASP A 283 13.40 12.47 -22.98
N ALA A 284 13.91 12.57 -21.75
CA ALA A 284 14.63 11.49 -21.07
C ALA A 284 13.73 10.34 -20.59
N LEU A 285 12.40 10.52 -20.64
CA LEU A 285 11.43 9.48 -20.33
C LEU A 285 10.95 8.78 -21.59
N ALA A 286 10.60 7.50 -21.48
CA ALA A 286 10.00 6.74 -22.58
C ALA A 286 8.76 7.45 -23.16
N ASN A 287 8.60 7.35 -24.46
CA ASN A 287 7.47 7.94 -25.20
C ASN A 287 6.47 6.83 -25.58
N GLY A 288 5.21 7.04 -25.22
CA GLY A 288 4.14 6.09 -25.49
C GLY A 288 3.74 5.95 -26.96
N ALA A 289 4.09 6.92 -27.81
CA ALA A 289 3.79 6.92 -29.25
C ALA A 289 2.33 6.59 -29.59
N GLY A 290 1.40 6.97 -28.74
CA GLY A 290 -0.04 6.67 -28.88
C GLY A 290 -0.45 5.31 -28.28
N GLU A 291 0.41 4.63 -27.53
CA GLU A 291 0.03 3.41 -26.82
C GLU A 291 -1.18 3.68 -25.93
N ARG A 292 -2.16 2.77 -26.00
CA ARG A 292 -3.44 2.87 -25.31
C ARG A 292 -3.35 2.25 -23.92
N VAL A 293 -3.65 3.02 -22.88
CA VAL A 293 -3.56 2.64 -21.48
C VAL A 293 -4.92 2.67 -20.79
N ALA A 294 -5.26 1.64 -20.02
CA ALA A 294 -6.38 1.61 -19.09
C ALA A 294 -5.81 1.67 -17.65
N TYR A 295 -6.00 2.80 -16.98
CA TYR A 295 -5.38 3.09 -15.70
C TYR A 295 -6.38 3.02 -14.54
N HIS A 296 -6.00 2.29 -13.49
CA HIS A 296 -6.70 2.27 -12.21
C HIS A 296 -5.84 2.88 -11.10
N SER A 297 -6.31 3.99 -10.56
CA SER A 297 -5.68 4.65 -9.42
C SER A 297 -5.99 3.93 -8.12
N HIS A 298 -4.98 3.77 -7.27
CA HIS A 298 -5.16 3.18 -5.94
C HIS A 298 -6.08 4.03 -5.06
N CYS A 299 -6.90 3.38 -4.22
CA CYS A 299 -7.86 4.10 -3.37
C CYS A 299 -7.21 5.17 -2.47
N GLN A 300 -6.02 4.92 -1.92
CA GLN A 300 -5.29 5.93 -1.15
C GLN A 300 -4.73 7.07 -2.02
N GLN A 301 -4.33 6.78 -3.25
CA GLN A 301 -3.91 7.82 -4.19
C GLN A 301 -5.08 8.76 -4.51
N ARG A 302 -6.29 8.22 -4.68
CA ARG A 302 -7.52 9.02 -4.88
C ARG A 302 -7.86 9.87 -3.66
N THR A 303 -7.76 9.34 -2.44
CA THR A 303 -8.04 10.10 -1.22
C THR A 303 -6.96 11.12 -0.85
N LEU A 304 -5.82 11.09 -1.54
CA LEU A 304 -4.76 12.10 -1.48
C LEU A 304 -4.77 13.04 -2.69
N ASP A 305 -5.77 12.91 -3.59
CA ASP A 305 -5.94 13.71 -4.81
C ASP A 305 -4.73 13.63 -5.80
N LEU A 306 -4.06 12.47 -5.85
CA LEU A 306 -2.81 12.27 -6.61
C LEU A 306 -3.00 11.62 -8.00
N GLU A 307 -4.18 11.08 -8.31
CA GLU A 307 -4.48 10.47 -9.62
C GLU A 307 -4.15 11.39 -10.82
N PRO A 308 -4.47 12.69 -10.78
CA PRO A 308 -4.23 13.59 -11.90
C PRO A 308 -2.76 13.68 -12.32
N TYR A 309 -1.82 13.54 -11.39
CA TYR A 309 -0.39 13.61 -11.69
C TYR A 309 0.07 12.44 -12.57
N THR A 310 -0.40 11.22 -12.25
CA THR A 310 -0.09 10.04 -13.08
C THR A 310 -0.64 10.20 -14.49
N VAL A 311 -1.89 10.63 -14.62
CA VAL A 311 -2.54 10.84 -15.92
C VAL A 311 -1.77 11.89 -16.73
N ALA A 312 -1.48 13.05 -16.11
CA ALA A 312 -0.78 14.15 -16.76
C ALA A 312 0.61 13.74 -17.29
N VAL A 313 1.38 12.99 -16.51
CA VAL A 313 2.71 12.51 -16.94
C VAL A 313 2.59 11.53 -18.11
N LEU A 314 1.66 10.58 -18.04
CA LEU A 314 1.48 9.60 -19.12
C LEU A 314 0.99 10.27 -20.42
N GLU A 315 0.02 11.18 -20.34
CA GLU A 315 -0.48 11.94 -21.50
C GLU A 315 0.61 12.84 -22.11
N ASP A 316 1.40 13.53 -21.27
CA ASP A 316 2.54 14.33 -21.73
C ASP A 316 3.59 13.49 -22.48
N ARG A 317 3.75 12.21 -22.08
CA ARG A 317 4.61 11.25 -22.78
C ARG A 317 3.93 10.56 -23.96
N GLY A 318 2.74 10.98 -24.36
CA GLY A 318 2.05 10.53 -25.57
C GLY A 318 1.31 9.20 -25.44
N PHE A 319 1.00 8.77 -24.22
CA PHE A 319 0.06 7.67 -23.99
C PHE A 319 -1.40 8.14 -24.12
N ASP A 320 -2.28 7.29 -24.69
CA ASP A 320 -3.72 7.50 -24.72
C ASP A 320 -4.35 6.84 -23.49
N VAL A 321 -4.63 7.64 -22.44
CA VAL A 321 -5.03 7.15 -21.11
C VAL A 321 -6.55 7.22 -20.94
N VAL A 322 -7.15 6.10 -20.52
CA VAL A 322 -8.50 6.09 -19.95
C VAL A 322 -8.41 5.62 -18.49
N THR A 323 -9.13 6.30 -17.61
CA THR A 323 -9.15 5.97 -16.17
C THR A 323 -10.41 5.18 -15.80
N SER A 324 -10.31 4.30 -14.80
CA SER A 324 -11.51 3.70 -14.21
C SER A 324 -12.16 4.67 -13.23
N ASP A 325 -13.49 4.62 -13.12
CA ASP A 325 -14.25 5.33 -12.09
C ASP A 325 -14.52 4.46 -10.84
N VAL A 326 -14.07 3.19 -10.87
CA VAL A 326 -14.18 2.25 -9.75
C VAL A 326 -13.21 2.65 -8.63
N GLU A 327 -13.75 2.74 -7.44
CA GLU A 327 -13.02 3.30 -6.28
C GLU A 327 -12.20 2.28 -5.51
N CYS A 328 -12.54 0.99 -5.60
CA CYS A 328 -11.87 -0.08 -4.88
C CYS A 328 -11.71 -1.30 -5.78
N CYS A 329 -10.50 -1.83 -5.86
CA CYS A 329 -10.22 -3.07 -6.59
C CYS A 329 -10.70 -4.34 -5.87
N GLY A 330 -11.11 -4.26 -4.60
CA GLY A 330 -11.55 -5.40 -3.81
C GLY A 330 -10.44 -6.13 -3.05
N MET A 331 -9.16 -5.96 -3.39
CA MET A 331 -8.06 -6.70 -2.77
C MET A 331 -7.71 -6.22 -1.36
N ALA A 332 -7.58 -4.92 -1.17
CA ALA A 332 -7.33 -4.24 0.11
C ALA A 332 -6.27 -4.94 1.00
N GLY A 333 -5.06 -5.08 0.50
CA GLY A 333 -3.95 -5.73 1.20
C GLY A 333 -4.22 -7.22 1.43
N SER A 334 -4.22 -7.65 2.68
CA SER A 334 -4.46 -9.06 3.04
C SER A 334 -5.92 -9.51 2.94
N PHE A 335 -6.88 -8.59 2.80
CA PHE A 335 -8.32 -8.90 2.77
C PHE A 335 -8.67 -9.94 1.71
N GLY A 336 -8.27 -9.71 0.46
CA GLY A 336 -8.55 -10.62 -0.65
C GLY A 336 -7.78 -11.95 -0.61
N TYR A 337 -6.83 -12.13 0.31
CA TYR A 337 -6.14 -13.40 0.54
C TYR A 337 -6.86 -14.31 1.53
N LYS A 338 -7.76 -13.77 2.35
CA LYS A 338 -8.46 -14.53 3.38
C LYS A 338 -9.60 -15.33 2.78
N THR A 339 -9.70 -16.62 3.12
CA THR A 339 -10.74 -17.53 2.63
C THR A 339 -12.15 -16.99 2.88
N GLU A 340 -12.37 -16.36 4.03
CA GLU A 340 -13.66 -15.79 4.42
C GLU A 340 -14.09 -14.57 3.61
N TYR A 341 -13.13 -13.86 2.99
CA TYR A 341 -13.40 -12.63 2.22
C TYR A 341 -13.06 -12.74 0.73
N TYR A 342 -12.55 -13.90 0.29
CA TYR A 342 -12.14 -14.08 -1.10
C TYR A 342 -13.26 -13.78 -2.09
N ASP A 343 -14.43 -14.38 -1.90
CA ASP A 343 -15.55 -14.21 -2.82
C ASP A 343 -16.04 -12.75 -2.83
N LEU A 344 -16.15 -12.11 -1.66
CA LEU A 344 -16.47 -10.68 -1.56
C LEU A 344 -15.41 -9.80 -2.24
N SER A 345 -14.12 -10.15 -2.11
CA SER A 345 -13.03 -9.45 -2.79
C SER A 345 -13.15 -9.53 -4.31
N VAL A 346 -13.52 -10.69 -4.84
CA VAL A 346 -13.77 -10.90 -6.27
C VAL A 346 -14.99 -10.12 -6.74
N ASP A 347 -16.12 -10.23 -6.03
CA ASP A 347 -17.36 -9.51 -6.36
C ASP A 347 -17.15 -7.99 -6.44
N VAL A 348 -16.38 -7.42 -5.50
CA VAL A 348 -16.00 -5.99 -5.55
C VAL A 348 -15.11 -5.69 -6.76
N GLY A 349 -14.21 -6.61 -7.11
CA GLY A 349 -13.28 -6.48 -8.24
C GLY A 349 -13.95 -6.60 -9.61
N GLU A 350 -15.13 -7.25 -9.71
CA GLU A 350 -15.85 -7.44 -10.96
C GLU A 350 -16.17 -6.11 -11.67
N SER A 351 -16.59 -5.09 -10.92
CA SER A 351 -16.86 -3.76 -11.51
C SER A 351 -15.65 -3.16 -12.22
N LEU A 352 -14.43 -3.40 -11.70
CA LEU A 352 -13.19 -2.93 -12.31
C LEU A 352 -12.85 -3.75 -13.55
N THR A 353 -13.01 -5.07 -13.49
CA THR A 353 -12.73 -5.94 -14.63
C THR A 353 -13.73 -5.72 -15.76
N ASP A 354 -14.98 -5.43 -15.46
CA ASP A 354 -16.00 -5.08 -16.45
C ASP A 354 -15.62 -3.80 -17.21
N GLN A 355 -15.14 -2.75 -16.51
CA GLN A 355 -14.68 -1.54 -17.16
C GLN A 355 -13.44 -1.76 -18.04
N PHE A 356 -12.56 -2.68 -17.66
CA PHE A 356 -11.35 -2.99 -18.42
C PHE A 356 -11.56 -4.08 -19.48
N SER A 357 -12.76 -4.61 -19.62
CA SER A 357 -13.13 -5.64 -20.60
C SER A 357 -14.12 -5.14 -21.66
N THR A 358 -14.33 -3.84 -21.76
CA THR A 358 -15.17 -3.23 -22.80
C THR A 358 -14.43 -3.21 -24.15
N ALA A 359 -15.15 -3.02 -25.24
CA ALA A 359 -14.56 -2.87 -26.58
C ALA A 359 -13.58 -1.67 -26.68
N GLU A 360 -13.71 -0.68 -25.80
CA GLU A 360 -12.80 0.45 -25.73
C GLU A 360 -11.51 0.14 -24.95
N THR A 361 -11.57 -0.74 -23.98
CA THR A 361 -10.50 -0.98 -23.01
C THR A 361 -9.82 -2.34 -23.13
N GLU A 362 -10.43 -3.32 -23.80
CA GLU A 362 -9.94 -4.70 -23.88
C GLU A 362 -8.56 -4.86 -24.54
N ASP A 363 -8.17 -3.92 -25.43
CA ASP A 363 -6.86 -3.90 -26.10
C ASP A 363 -5.83 -3.01 -25.40
N ARG A 364 -6.21 -2.27 -24.34
CA ARG A 364 -5.31 -1.32 -23.67
C ARG A 364 -4.35 -2.03 -22.72
N THR A 365 -3.15 -1.50 -22.59
CA THR A 365 -2.23 -1.92 -21.52
C THR A 365 -2.85 -1.58 -20.16
N VAL A 366 -2.98 -2.58 -19.30
CA VAL A 366 -3.57 -2.41 -17.96
C VAL A 366 -2.52 -1.86 -17.01
N VAL A 367 -2.84 -0.76 -16.36
CA VAL A 367 -1.93 -0.04 -15.47
C VAL A 367 -2.61 0.25 -14.13
N ALA A 368 -1.90 0.03 -13.02
CA ALA A 368 -2.36 0.41 -11.70
C ALA A 368 -1.21 0.84 -10.79
N SER A 369 -1.46 1.82 -9.91
CA SER A 369 -0.44 2.41 -9.05
C SER A 369 -0.19 1.68 -7.74
N GLY A 370 -1.12 0.88 -7.24
CA GLY A 370 -0.96 0.17 -5.96
C GLY A 370 -0.78 -1.34 -6.14
N THR A 371 -0.02 -1.95 -5.24
CA THR A 371 0.25 -3.40 -5.21
C THR A 371 -1.04 -4.21 -5.17
N SER A 372 -1.98 -3.87 -4.27
CA SER A 372 -3.27 -4.55 -4.16
C SER A 372 -4.06 -4.53 -5.47
N CYS A 373 -4.02 -3.39 -6.18
CA CYS A 373 -4.71 -3.25 -7.47
C CYS A 373 -4.05 -4.10 -8.56
N LEU A 374 -2.72 -4.11 -8.59
CA LEU A 374 -1.95 -4.94 -9.53
C LEU A 374 -2.25 -6.43 -9.33
N GLU A 375 -2.28 -6.91 -8.10
CA GLU A 375 -2.55 -8.31 -7.79
C GLU A 375 -4.01 -8.70 -8.06
N GLN A 376 -4.97 -7.83 -7.79
CA GLN A 376 -6.37 -8.10 -8.11
C GLN A 376 -6.59 -8.18 -9.63
N LEU A 377 -6.04 -7.22 -10.38
CA LEU A 377 -6.16 -7.21 -11.83
C LEU A 377 -5.41 -8.38 -12.49
N ASP A 378 -4.24 -8.77 -11.97
CA ASP A 378 -3.49 -9.95 -12.44
C ASP A 378 -4.29 -11.26 -12.23
N ALA A 379 -5.05 -11.35 -11.12
CA ALA A 379 -5.89 -12.50 -10.82
C ALA A 379 -7.20 -12.56 -11.63
N LEU A 380 -7.76 -11.41 -12.00
CA LEU A 380 -9.09 -11.33 -12.63
C LEU A 380 -9.05 -11.10 -14.15
N LEU A 381 -7.94 -10.57 -14.69
CA LEU A 381 -7.77 -10.33 -16.12
C LEU A 381 -6.78 -11.32 -16.74
N THR A 382 -6.91 -11.57 -18.02
CA THR A 382 -5.91 -12.35 -18.80
C THR A 382 -4.69 -11.52 -19.19
N ARG A 383 -4.78 -10.20 -19.10
CA ARG A 383 -3.72 -9.22 -19.40
C ARG A 383 -2.98 -8.87 -18.12
N ARG A 384 -1.67 -9.00 -18.14
CA ARG A 384 -0.84 -8.72 -16.96
C ARG A 384 -0.76 -7.22 -16.72
N PRO A 385 -1.16 -6.71 -15.53
CA PRO A 385 -1.08 -5.29 -15.23
C PRO A 385 0.36 -4.87 -14.92
N THR A 386 0.63 -3.58 -15.11
CA THR A 386 1.93 -2.98 -14.79
C THR A 386 1.78 -1.69 -13.99
N HIS A 387 2.87 -1.26 -13.33
CA HIS A 387 2.91 0.02 -12.63
C HIS A 387 3.23 1.17 -13.62
N PRO A 388 2.63 2.39 -13.47
CA PRO A 388 2.84 3.50 -14.40
C PRO A 388 4.32 3.84 -14.63
N ILE A 389 5.16 3.77 -13.60
CA ILE A 389 6.59 4.06 -13.71
C ILE A 389 7.32 3.15 -14.71
N ARG A 390 6.82 1.94 -14.93
CA ARG A 390 7.39 0.99 -15.89
C ARG A 390 7.21 1.43 -17.35
N LEU A 391 6.18 2.22 -17.62
CA LEU A 391 5.93 2.78 -18.95
C LEU A 391 6.87 3.93 -19.27
N LEU A 392 7.47 4.55 -18.27
CA LEU A 392 8.38 5.69 -18.42
C LEU A 392 9.86 5.28 -18.47
N ASP A 393 10.17 4.02 -18.20
CA ASP A 393 11.53 3.46 -18.18
C ASP A 393 11.88 2.86 -19.54
N ASP A 394 12.88 3.39 -20.21
CA ASP A 394 13.32 2.96 -21.56
C ASP A 394 14.01 1.58 -21.61
N ARG A 395 14.08 0.83 -20.49
CA ARG A 395 14.86 -0.42 -20.40
C ARG A 395 14.07 -1.66 -20.08
#